data_fef2cab3cbcc16d139f6f900a61a4224
#
_entry.id   fef2cab3cbcc16d139f6f900a61a4224
#
_cell.length_a   1.000
_cell.length_b   1.000
_cell.length_c   1.000
_cell.angle_alpha   90.00
_cell.angle_beta   90.00
_cell.angle_gamma   90.00
#
_symmetry.space_group_name_H-M   'P 1'
#
loop_
_entity.id
_entity.type
_entity.pdbx_description
1 polymer ?
#
loop_
_entity_poly.entity_id
_entity_poly.type
_entity_poly.pdbx_seq_one_letter_code
_entity_poly.pdbx_strand_id
1 'polypeptide(L)'
;MEDKANGMYKARNIRGFCHLSNGQEAANVGLIDSISSRDVICDSYRMHGIAFLRGKYVRSILGELCGRSSGSSRGKGGSMNFYSKDNLYGGYGIVGSQVPIATGVAFAMKYREDNHISYPDANDERRIAIGMYGDGAANQGQIYESFNMAKFWNLPMLFLCENNLYGMGTSVERASADARFYMRCHYIPGLRVNGQDLVSVLCGTRFAADYVRSGQGPFLLEYYTYRFLGHSMSDPGLR
;
A
#
# COMPACT_ATOMS: atom_id res chain seq x y z
N MET A 1 12.04 -13.43 -5.31
CA MET A 1 11.46 -13.71 -3.96
C MET A 1 10.07 -14.32 -4.11
N GLU A 2 9.15 -13.69 -4.80
CA GLU A 2 7.76 -14.15 -4.96
C GLU A 2 7.63 -15.53 -5.61
N ASP A 3 8.44 -15.85 -6.62
CA ASP A 3 8.44 -17.20 -7.23
C ASP A 3 8.87 -18.28 -6.22
N LYS A 4 9.80 -17.94 -5.32
CA LYS A 4 10.17 -18.86 -4.24
C LYS A 4 9.02 -19.03 -3.24
N ALA A 5 8.32 -17.94 -2.90
CA ALA A 5 7.12 -18.00 -2.05
C ALA A 5 6.03 -18.85 -2.69
N ASN A 6 5.81 -18.72 -4.00
CA ASN A 6 4.90 -19.58 -4.78
C ASN A 6 5.25 -21.08 -4.62
N GLY A 7 6.53 -21.43 -4.84
CA GLY A 7 7.00 -22.81 -4.65
C GLY A 7 6.80 -23.32 -3.22
N MET A 8 7.07 -22.47 -2.22
CA MET A 8 6.87 -22.83 -0.81
C MET A 8 5.40 -22.98 -0.45
N TYR A 9 4.51 -22.18 -1.05
CA TYR A 9 3.05 -22.34 -0.89
C TYR A 9 2.57 -23.67 -1.47
N LYS A 10 2.98 -24.00 -2.71
CA LYS A 10 2.67 -25.29 -3.35
C LYS A 10 3.17 -26.50 -2.54
N ALA A 11 4.32 -26.34 -1.90
CA ALA A 11 4.88 -27.34 -0.98
C ALA A 11 4.23 -27.33 0.42
N ARG A 12 3.15 -26.54 0.64
CA ARG A 12 2.42 -26.42 1.92
C ARG A 12 3.26 -25.89 3.10
N ASN A 13 4.36 -25.20 2.83
CA ASN A 13 5.17 -24.55 3.86
C ASN A 13 4.57 -23.22 4.33
N ILE A 14 3.75 -22.57 3.49
CA ILE A 14 3.01 -21.35 3.81
C ILE A 14 1.55 -21.74 4.04
N ARG A 15 1.01 -21.33 5.18
CA ARG A 15 -0.38 -21.61 5.59
C ARG A 15 -1.29 -20.43 5.29
N GLY A 16 -2.58 -20.73 5.05
CA GLY A 16 -3.59 -19.71 4.77
C GLY A 16 -3.50 -19.16 3.36
N PHE A 17 -3.91 -17.92 3.18
CA PHE A 17 -3.84 -17.24 1.89
C PHE A 17 -2.44 -16.65 1.66
N CYS A 18 -1.97 -16.69 0.44
CA CYS A 18 -0.73 -16.05 0.04
C CYS A 18 -0.98 -15.22 -1.23
N HIS A 19 -0.71 -13.94 -1.16
CA HIS A 19 -0.99 -12.98 -2.22
C HIS A 19 0.34 -12.46 -2.75
N LEU A 20 0.69 -12.81 -3.97
CA LEU A 20 1.95 -12.44 -4.61
C LEU A 20 1.78 -11.19 -5.46
N SER A 21 2.82 -10.37 -5.55
CA SER A 21 2.84 -9.12 -6.32
C SER A 21 3.49 -9.24 -7.71
N ASN A 22 3.66 -10.47 -8.21
CA ASN A 22 4.16 -10.70 -9.56
C ASN A 22 3.34 -9.92 -10.61
N GLY A 23 4.02 -9.11 -11.41
CA GLY A 23 3.44 -8.20 -12.40
C GLY A 23 3.25 -6.75 -11.91
N GLN A 24 3.47 -6.48 -10.61
CA GLN A 24 3.35 -5.14 -10.03
C GLN A 24 4.72 -4.59 -9.56
N GLU A 25 5.82 -5.09 -10.10
CA GLU A 25 7.18 -4.74 -9.68
C GLU A 25 7.49 -3.26 -9.95
N ALA A 26 7.07 -2.73 -11.09
CA ALA A 26 7.28 -1.32 -11.44
C ALA A 26 6.55 -0.39 -10.45
N ALA A 27 5.33 -0.75 -10.05
CA ALA A 27 4.55 -0.03 -9.04
C ALA A 27 5.29 0.00 -7.68
N ASN A 28 5.76 -1.16 -7.21
CA ASN A 28 6.45 -1.28 -5.92
C ASN A 28 7.80 -0.53 -5.90
N VAL A 29 8.62 -0.73 -6.93
CA VAL A 29 9.95 -0.08 -7.04
C VAL A 29 9.79 1.42 -7.19
N GLY A 30 8.92 1.86 -8.09
CA GLY A 30 8.69 3.27 -8.35
C GLY A 30 8.12 4.01 -7.13
N LEU A 31 7.23 3.37 -6.36
CA LEU A 31 6.74 3.93 -5.10
C LEU A 31 7.90 4.18 -4.13
N ILE A 32 8.68 3.13 -3.83
CA ILE A 32 9.72 3.22 -2.79
C ILE A 32 10.84 4.19 -3.16
N ASP A 33 11.20 4.27 -4.45
CA ASP A 33 12.24 5.20 -4.93
C ASP A 33 11.75 6.67 -5.01
N SER A 34 10.45 6.89 -4.88
CA SER A 34 9.84 8.22 -4.97
C SER A 34 9.53 8.87 -3.64
N ILE A 35 9.65 8.15 -2.54
CA ILE A 35 9.27 8.59 -1.20
C ILE A 35 10.45 8.52 -0.23
N SER A 36 10.35 9.25 0.87
CA SER A 36 11.36 9.19 1.94
C SER A 36 11.28 7.88 2.73
N SER A 37 12.41 7.41 3.22
CA SER A 37 12.45 6.29 4.18
C SER A 37 11.69 6.58 5.48
N ARG A 38 11.39 7.85 5.74
CA ARG A 38 10.64 8.32 6.92
C ARG A 38 9.13 8.41 6.69
N ASP A 39 8.69 8.37 5.44
CA ASP A 39 7.26 8.28 5.13
C ASP A 39 6.71 6.93 5.58
N VAL A 40 5.50 6.94 6.10
CA VAL A 40 4.87 5.72 6.63
C VAL A 40 3.97 5.09 5.58
N ILE A 41 4.11 3.80 5.39
CA ILE A 41 3.25 3.01 4.50
C ILE A 41 2.36 2.08 5.35
N CYS A 42 1.05 2.13 5.09
CA CYS A 42 0.09 1.12 5.51
C CYS A 42 -0.45 0.44 4.25
N ASP A 43 -0.14 -0.84 4.07
CA ASP A 43 -0.44 -1.58 2.85
C ASP A 43 -1.44 -2.72 3.11
N SER A 44 -1.94 -3.30 2.06
CA SER A 44 -2.75 -4.50 2.06
C SER A 44 -1.89 -5.75 2.31
N TYR A 45 -2.50 -6.90 2.19
CA TYR A 45 -1.86 -8.21 2.31
C TYR A 45 -0.84 -8.53 1.20
N ARG A 46 -0.72 -7.71 0.13
CA ARG A 46 0.17 -7.96 -1.03
C ARG A 46 1.50 -7.19 -0.95
N MET A 47 1.98 -6.93 0.25
CA MET A 47 3.08 -6.01 0.52
C MET A 47 4.48 -6.65 0.59
N HIS A 48 4.67 -7.91 0.14
CA HIS A 48 5.98 -8.58 0.26
C HIS A 48 7.08 -7.83 -0.49
N GLY A 49 6.77 -7.30 -1.69
CA GLY A 49 7.68 -6.46 -2.48
C GLY A 49 8.03 -5.16 -1.74
N ILE A 50 7.04 -4.48 -1.19
CA ILE A 50 7.23 -3.26 -0.39
C ILE A 50 8.08 -3.55 0.86
N ALA A 51 7.82 -4.65 1.57
CA ALA A 51 8.62 -5.05 2.72
C ALA A 51 10.08 -5.30 2.35
N PHE A 52 10.34 -5.93 1.21
CA PHE A 52 11.69 -6.15 0.70
C PHE A 52 12.40 -4.83 0.37
N LEU A 53 11.73 -3.94 -0.35
CA LEU A 53 12.27 -2.64 -0.75
C LEU A 53 12.47 -1.68 0.43
N ARG A 54 11.70 -1.85 1.51
CA ARG A 54 11.91 -1.17 2.81
C ARG A 54 13.00 -1.83 3.68
N GLY A 55 13.93 -2.56 3.04
CA GLY A 55 15.13 -3.07 3.68
C GLY A 55 14.97 -4.37 4.45
N LYS A 56 13.86 -5.10 4.28
CA LYS A 56 13.74 -6.42 4.87
C LYS A 56 14.50 -7.47 4.07
N TYR A 57 15.25 -8.33 4.77
CA TYR A 57 15.93 -9.44 4.14
C TYR A 57 14.95 -10.49 3.64
N VAL A 58 15.21 -11.07 2.47
CA VAL A 58 14.42 -12.17 1.90
C VAL A 58 14.19 -13.29 2.92
N ARG A 59 15.22 -13.64 3.70
CA ARG A 59 15.11 -14.64 4.79
C ARG A 59 14.05 -14.26 5.82
N SER A 60 13.98 -12.99 6.21
CA SER A 60 13.01 -12.51 7.20
C SER A 60 11.59 -12.53 6.63
N ILE A 61 11.42 -12.16 5.35
CA ILE A 61 10.11 -12.20 4.69
C ILE A 61 9.63 -13.65 4.55
N LEU A 62 10.43 -14.53 3.93
CA LEU A 62 10.06 -15.93 3.77
C LEU A 62 9.88 -16.65 5.12
N GLY A 63 10.66 -16.26 6.13
CA GLY A 63 10.48 -16.74 7.49
C GLY A 63 9.12 -16.38 8.08
N GLU A 64 8.67 -15.13 7.87
CA GLU A 64 7.35 -14.69 8.32
C GLU A 64 6.21 -15.43 7.61
N LEU A 65 6.30 -15.54 6.27
CA LEU A 65 5.35 -16.31 5.47
C LEU A 65 5.18 -17.74 5.98
N CYS A 66 6.28 -18.37 6.41
CA CYS A 66 6.29 -19.75 6.92
C CYS A 66 6.00 -19.87 8.43
N GLY A 67 5.68 -18.79 9.11
CA GLY A 67 5.41 -18.78 10.55
C GLY A 67 6.65 -19.12 11.41
N ARG A 68 7.85 -18.70 10.96
CA ARG A 68 9.12 -18.97 11.67
C ARG A 68 9.54 -17.80 12.54
N SER A 69 10.21 -18.09 13.64
CA SER A 69 10.73 -17.08 14.56
C SER A 69 11.75 -16.11 13.94
N SER A 70 12.37 -16.49 12.82
CA SER A 70 13.23 -15.63 12.01
C SER A 70 12.49 -14.59 11.17
N GLY A 71 11.15 -14.62 11.16
CA GLY A 71 10.31 -13.65 10.45
C GLY A 71 10.31 -12.27 11.10
N SER A 72 9.87 -11.26 10.35
CA SER A 72 9.83 -9.84 10.77
C SER A 72 8.96 -9.62 12.02
N SER A 73 7.87 -10.38 12.17
CA SER A 73 6.98 -10.40 13.34
C SER A 73 7.08 -11.73 14.11
N ARG A 74 8.22 -12.40 14.03
CA ARG A 74 8.49 -13.70 14.65
C ARG A 74 7.53 -14.81 14.22
N GLY A 75 7.06 -14.74 12.98
CA GLY A 75 6.13 -15.70 12.39
C GLY A 75 4.69 -15.59 12.85
N LYS A 76 4.33 -14.52 13.58
CA LYS A 76 2.96 -14.32 14.09
C LYS A 76 2.01 -13.71 13.06
N GLY A 77 2.54 -12.96 12.09
CA GLY A 77 1.75 -12.31 11.05
C GLY A 77 1.42 -13.24 9.88
N GLY A 78 2.27 -14.20 9.59
CA GLY A 78 2.12 -15.11 8.45
C GLY A 78 2.29 -14.38 7.12
N SER A 79 1.46 -14.74 6.12
CA SER A 79 1.60 -14.22 4.75
C SER A 79 0.91 -12.88 4.50
N MET A 80 0.04 -12.42 5.40
CA MET A 80 -0.79 -11.24 5.18
C MET A 80 -0.54 -10.08 6.15
N ASN A 81 0.06 -10.33 7.31
CA ASN A 81 0.21 -9.32 8.35
C ASN A 81 1.69 -9.07 8.64
N PHE A 82 2.26 -8.13 7.91
CA PHE A 82 3.64 -7.70 8.10
C PHE A 82 3.69 -6.39 8.88
N TYR A 83 4.74 -6.25 9.68
CA TYR A 83 5.08 -5.00 10.33
C TYR A 83 6.59 -4.81 10.31
N SER A 84 7.02 -3.58 10.13
CA SER A 84 8.41 -3.19 10.26
C SER A 84 8.53 -1.84 10.95
N LYS A 85 9.47 -1.77 11.90
CA LYS A 85 9.86 -0.50 12.52
C LYS A 85 10.40 0.55 11.51
N ASP A 86 10.72 0.11 10.28
CA ASP A 86 11.22 0.95 9.20
C ASP A 86 10.07 1.62 8.42
N ASN A 87 9.07 2.13 9.17
CA ASN A 87 7.91 2.86 8.66
C ASN A 87 7.02 2.08 7.68
N LEU A 88 6.96 0.75 7.85
CA LEU A 88 5.95 -0.10 7.24
C LEU A 88 5.00 -0.58 8.36
N TYR A 89 3.85 0.05 8.48
CA TYR A 89 2.88 -0.22 9.56
C TYR A 89 1.85 -1.26 9.14
N GLY A 90 2.35 -2.32 8.55
CA GLY A 90 1.63 -3.53 8.30
C GLY A 90 1.16 -3.72 6.88
N GLY A 91 1.02 -5.02 6.59
CA GLY A 91 0.05 -5.55 5.66
C GLY A 91 -1.15 -5.99 6.46
N TYR A 92 -2.32 -5.75 5.94
CA TYR A 92 -3.58 -6.03 6.62
C TYR A 92 -4.40 -7.07 5.87
N GLY A 93 -4.85 -8.11 6.57
CA GLY A 93 -5.74 -9.13 6.01
C GLY A 93 -7.19 -8.64 5.89
N ILE A 94 -7.60 -7.67 6.71
CA ILE A 94 -8.93 -7.05 6.62
C ILE A 94 -8.93 -6.01 5.52
N VAL A 95 -9.62 -6.28 4.44
CA VAL A 95 -9.62 -5.46 3.23
C VAL A 95 -10.06 -4.04 3.51
N GLY A 96 -9.24 -3.07 3.16
CA GLY A 96 -9.52 -1.63 3.31
C GLY A 96 -9.16 -1.03 4.67
N SER A 97 -8.95 -1.84 5.73
CA SER A 97 -8.70 -1.34 7.10
C SER A 97 -7.41 -0.53 7.23
N GLN A 98 -6.44 -0.75 6.38
CA GLN A 98 -5.17 -0.01 6.36
C GLN A 98 -5.35 1.47 6.02
N VAL A 99 -6.41 1.85 5.31
CA VAL A 99 -6.62 3.24 4.88
C VAL A 99 -7.02 4.15 6.05
N PRO A 100 -8.03 3.82 6.87
CA PRO A 100 -8.31 4.61 8.07
C PRO A 100 -7.15 4.59 9.08
N ILE A 101 -6.36 3.50 9.16
CA ILE A 101 -5.16 3.46 10.00
C ILE A 101 -4.11 4.44 9.48
N ALA A 102 -3.83 4.46 8.16
CA ALA A 102 -2.92 5.42 7.54
C ALA A 102 -3.40 6.86 7.75
N THR A 103 -4.72 7.09 7.69
CA THR A 103 -5.33 8.40 7.98
C THR A 103 -5.09 8.81 9.43
N GLY A 104 -5.17 7.87 10.37
CA GLY A 104 -4.81 8.10 11.78
C GLY A 104 -3.32 8.43 11.97
N VAL A 105 -2.43 7.77 11.22
CA VAL A 105 -0.99 8.10 11.19
C VAL A 105 -0.77 9.50 10.65
N ALA A 106 -1.44 9.87 9.54
CA ALA A 106 -1.38 11.23 8.99
C ALA A 106 -1.90 12.28 9.98
N PHE A 107 -2.96 11.95 10.74
CA PHE A 107 -3.46 12.80 11.82
C PHE A 107 -2.40 13.00 12.91
N ALA A 108 -1.74 11.92 13.34
CA ALA A 108 -0.67 12.02 14.33
C ALA A 108 0.51 12.88 13.82
N MET A 109 0.86 12.79 12.52
CA MET A 109 1.88 13.63 11.89
C MET A 109 1.46 15.11 11.95
N LYS A 110 0.24 15.42 11.55
CA LYS A 110 -0.32 16.78 11.57
C LYS A 110 -0.39 17.32 13.00
N TYR A 111 -0.85 16.52 13.95
CA TYR A 111 -0.90 16.92 15.37
C TYR A 111 0.49 17.26 15.93
N ARG A 112 1.51 16.49 15.57
CA ARG A 112 2.90 16.79 15.97
C ARG A 112 3.39 18.10 15.37
N GLU A 113 3.12 18.32 14.07
CA GLU A 113 3.46 19.57 13.38
C GLU A 113 2.80 20.77 14.05
N ASP A 114 1.49 20.73 14.29
CA ASP A 114 0.70 21.83 14.87
C ASP A 114 1.09 22.14 16.33
N ASN A 115 1.60 21.16 17.06
CA ASN A 115 2.04 21.31 18.45
C ASN A 115 3.56 21.39 18.61
N HIS A 116 4.32 21.55 17.53
CA HIS A 116 5.78 21.65 17.54
C HIS A 116 6.49 20.48 18.25
N ILE A 117 5.94 19.26 18.12
CA ILE A 117 6.49 18.06 18.72
C ILE A 117 7.49 17.43 17.74
N SER A 118 8.78 17.60 17.97
CA SER A 118 9.85 17.09 17.13
C SER A 118 9.87 15.55 17.04
N TYR A 119 10.37 15.05 15.93
CA TYR A 119 10.71 13.64 15.80
C TYR A 119 12.11 13.37 16.39
N PRO A 120 12.36 12.15 16.91
CA PRO A 120 13.66 11.83 17.53
C PRO A 120 14.86 11.93 16.60
N ASP A 121 14.64 11.86 15.28
CA ASP A 121 15.69 11.89 14.26
C ASP A 121 16.11 13.32 13.81
N ALA A 122 15.63 14.34 14.51
CA ALA A 122 16.02 15.75 14.38
C ALA A 122 16.03 16.31 12.93
N ASN A 123 15.25 15.72 12.03
CA ASN A 123 15.11 16.20 10.67
C ASN A 123 13.72 16.77 10.43
N ASP A 124 13.67 18.04 10.04
CA ASP A 124 12.44 18.83 9.89
C ASP A 124 11.68 18.57 8.57
N GLU A 125 12.14 17.64 7.74
CA GLU A 125 11.40 17.28 6.53
C GLU A 125 10.02 16.72 6.87
N ARG A 126 8.99 17.31 6.29
CA ARG A 126 7.61 16.91 6.49
C ARG A 126 7.38 15.48 5.99
N ARG A 127 6.88 14.63 6.87
CA ARG A 127 6.53 13.23 6.56
C ARG A 127 5.13 13.14 6.00
N ILE A 128 4.89 12.12 5.19
CA ILE A 128 3.57 11.78 4.68
C ILE A 128 3.19 10.36 5.07
N ALA A 129 1.90 10.10 5.21
CA ALA A 129 1.37 8.75 5.36
C ALA A 129 0.79 8.28 4.03
N ILE A 130 1.05 7.03 3.67
CA ILE A 130 0.58 6.41 2.44
C ILE A 130 -0.34 5.25 2.82
N GLY A 131 -1.60 5.32 2.40
CA GLY A 131 -2.57 4.24 2.55
C GLY A 131 -2.80 3.55 1.21
N MET A 132 -2.30 2.32 1.07
CA MET A 132 -2.42 1.54 -0.16
C MET A 132 -3.65 0.64 -0.10
N TYR A 133 -4.39 0.56 -1.18
CA TYR A 133 -5.58 -0.29 -1.28
C TYR A 133 -5.84 -0.69 -2.73
N GLY A 134 -6.47 -1.85 -2.93
CA GLY A 134 -6.84 -2.32 -4.27
C GLY A 134 -8.18 -1.76 -4.77
N ASP A 135 -8.45 -1.97 -6.05
CA ASP A 135 -9.70 -1.60 -6.72
C ASP A 135 -10.95 -2.18 -6.03
N GLY A 136 -10.87 -3.41 -5.53
CA GLY A 136 -11.98 -4.00 -4.76
C GLY A 136 -12.25 -3.28 -3.44
N ALA A 137 -11.20 -2.91 -2.71
CA ALA A 137 -11.30 -2.15 -1.46
C ALA A 137 -11.83 -0.73 -1.68
N ALA A 138 -11.57 -0.14 -2.84
CA ALA A 138 -12.00 1.23 -3.19
C ALA A 138 -13.52 1.44 -3.11
N ASN A 139 -14.32 0.37 -3.08
CA ASN A 139 -15.78 0.44 -2.96
C ASN A 139 -16.27 0.36 -1.51
N GLN A 140 -15.38 0.27 -0.52
CA GLN A 140 -15.78 0.25 0.90
C GLN A 140 -16.02 1.66 1.45
N GLY A 141 -17.05 1.80 2.30
CA GLY A 141 -17.43 3.08 2.90
C GLY A 141 -16.32 3.73 3.72
N GLN A 142 -15.54 2.95 4.47
CA GLN A 142 -14.42 3.45 5.28
C GLN A 142 -13.33 4.19 4.48
N ILE A 143 -13.22 3.94 3.17
CA ILE A 143 -12.31 4.68 2.28
C ILE A 143 -12.80 6.13 2.14
N TYR A 144 -14.09 6.31 1.90
CA TYR A 144 -14.70 7.64 1.76
C TYR A 144 -14.74 8.43 3.08
N GLU A 145 -14.94 7.74 4.20
CA GLU A 145 -14.81 8.33 5.54
C GLU A 145 -13.38 8.86 5.75
N SER A 146 -12.38 8.09 5.33
CA SER A 146 -10.97 8.48 5.39
C SER A 146 -10.67 9.68 4.49
N PHE A 147 -11.24 9.72 3.26
CA PHE A 147 -11.12 10.87 2.37
C PHE A 147 -11.67 12.15 3.03
N ASN A 148 -12.86 12.05 3.62
CA ASN A 148 -13.50 13.17 4.30
C ASN A 148 -12.64 13.69 5.46
N MET A 149 -12.19 12.82 6.36
CA MET A 149 -11.36 13.21 7.49
C MET A 149 -10.03 13.82 7.02
N ALA A 150 -9.37 13.19 6.06
CA ALA A 150 -8.08 13.66 5.56
C ALA A 150 -8.19 15.05 4.93
N LYS A 151 -9.25 15.31 4.16
CA LYS A 151 -9.45 16.62 3.55
C LYS A 151 -9.88 17.66 4.57
N PHE A 152 -10.80 17.32 5.46
CA PHE A 152 -11.32 18.24 6.48
C PHE A 152 -10.22 18.76 7.40
N TRP A 153 -9.28 17.89 7.78
CA TRP A 153 -8.15 18.26 8.66
C TRP A 153 -6.86 18.59 7.90
N ASN A 154 -6.91 18.62 6.57
CA ASN A 154 -5.76 18.90 5.71
C ASN A 154 -4.54 18.01 6.04
N LEU A 155 -4.78 16.70 6.17
CA LEU A 155 -3.78 15.73 6.59
C LEU A 155 -2.73 15.47 5.51
N PRO A 156 -1.46 15.19 5.88
CA PRO A 156 -0.39 14.80 4.96
C PRO A 156 -0.57 13.34 4.51
N MET A 157 -1.63 13.07 3.73
CA MET A 157 -2.08 11.73 3.35
C MET A 157 -2.05 11.52 1.85
N LEU A 158 -1.34 10.48 1.41
CA LEU A 158 -1.39 9.97 0.05
C LEU A 158 -2.25 8.69 0.03
N PHE A 159 -3.38 8.75 -0.63
CA PHE A 159 -4.22 7.59 -0.91
C PHE A 159 -3.77 6.95 -2.22
N LEU A 160 -3.32 5.69 -2.17
CA LEU A 160 -2.79 5.00 -3.32
C LEU A 160 -3.65 3.78 -3.67
N CYS A 161 -4.35 3.86 -4.80
CA CYS A 161 -5.14 2.76 -5.33
C CYS A 161 -4.34 1.92 -6.31
N GLU A 162 -4.08 0.65 -5.99
CA GLU A 162 -3.53 -0.34 -6.91
C GLU A 162 -4.67 -0.97 -7.72
N ASN A 163 -5.01 -0.37 -8.85
CA ASN A 163 -6.03 -0.88 -9.75
C ASN A 163 -5.43 -1.94 -10.66
N ASN A 164 -5.54 -3.20 -10.25
CA ASN A 164 -5.11 -4.37 -11.03
C ASN A 164 -6.29 -5.08 -11.72
N LEU A 165 -7.41 -4.39 -11.88
CA LEU A 165 -8.61 -4.73 -12.64
C LEU A 165 -9.52 -5.78 -12.00
N TYR A 166 -9.08 -6.49 -10.97
CA TYR A 166 -9.86 -7.56 -10.36
C TYR A 166 -9.73 -7.61 -8.83
N GLY A 167 -10.85 -7.45 -8.13
CA GLY A 167 -10.99 -7.84 -6.74
C GLY A 167 -11.37 -9.32 -6.65
N MET A 168 -10.39 -10.21 -6.51
CA MET A 168 -10.55 -11.67 -6.62
C MET A 168 -11.13 -12.06 -7.99
N GLY A 169 -12.35 -12.57 -8.08
CA GLY A 169 -13.03 -12.94 -9.32
C GLY A 169 -13.94 -11.86 -9.90
N THR A 170 -14.02 -10.67 -9.27
CA THR A 170 -14.91 -9.60 -9.70
C THR A 170 -14.11 -8.51 -10.41
N SER A 171 -14.41 -8.25 -11.68
CA SER A 171 -13.78 -7.18 -12.43
C SER A 171 -14.22 -5.79 -11.93
N VAL A 172 -13.38 -4.79 -12.16
CA VAL A 172 -13.68 -3.39 -11.83
C VAL A 172 -14.95 -2.92 -12.51
N GLU A 173 -15.16 -3.30 -13.79
CA GLU A 173 -16.37 -2.93 -14.56
C GLU A 173 -17.66 -3.50 -13.96
N ARG A 174 -17.56 -4.67 -13.32
CA ARG A 174 -18.71 -5.31 -12.63
C ARG A 174 -18.96 -4.72 -11.24
N ALA A 175 -17.92 -4.22 -10.59
CA ALA A 175 -17.97 -3.78 -9.19
C ALA A 175 -18.19 -2.27 -9.05
N SER A 176 -17.91 -1.48 -10.09
CA SER A 176 -17.80 -0.02 -9.97
C SER A 176 -18.55 0.69 -11.09
N ALA A 177 -19.43 1.60 -10.72
CA ALA A 177 -20.10 2.48 -11.68
C ALA A 177 -19.14 3.45 -12.40
N ASP A 178 -18.07 3.86 -11.71
CA ASP A 178 -16.96 4.61 -12.27
C ASP A 178 -15.64 3.92 -11.88
N ALA A 179 -14.88 3.48 -12.89
CA ALA A 179 -13.59 2.81 -12.75
C ALA A 179 -12.40 3.78 -12.62
N ARG A 180 -12.65 5.07 -12.58
CA ARG A 180 -11.62 6.11 -12.41
C ARG A 180 -11.41 6.40 -10.93
N PHE A 181 -10.66 5.54 -10.24
CA PHE A 181 -10.51 5.65 -8.78
C PHE A 181 -9.83 6.94 -8.35
N TYR A 182 -8.95 7.50 -9.17
CA TYR A 182 -8.32 8.80 -8.92
C TYR A 182 -9.32 9.98 -8.93
N MET A 183 -10.55 9.80 -9.44
CA MET A 183 -11.61 10.81 -9.48
C MET A 183 -12.71 10.57 -8.44
N ARG A 184 -12.58 9.55 -7.57
CA ARG A 184 -13.61 9.15 -6.62
C ARG A 184 -13.98 10.20 -5.58
N CYS A 185 -13.19 11.25 -5.46
CA CYS A 185 -13.43 12.32 -4.50
C CYS A 185 -13.21 13.68 -5.17
N HIS A 186 -14.29 14.40 -5.46
CA HIS A 186 -14.22 15.67 -6.19
C HIS A 186 -13.51 16.81 -5.46
N TYR A 187 -13.30 16.70 -4.15
CA TYR A 187 -12.60 17.70 -3.33
C TYR A 187 -11.17 17.32 -2.99
N ILE A 188 -10.68 16.17 -3.42
CA ILE A 188 -9.27 15.76 -3.34
C ILE A 188 -8.73 15.61 -4.77
N PRO A 189 -7.63 16.27 -5.13
CA PRO A 189 -7.04 16.09 -6.47
C PRO A 189 -6.54 14.67 -6.65
N GLY A 190 -6.57 14.17 -7.89
CA GLY A 190 -6.14 12.83 -8.19
C GLY A 190 -5.45 12.70 -9.54
N LEU A 191 -4.62 11.67 -9.66
CA LEU A 191 -3.85 11.33 -10.85
C LEU A 191 -3.87 9.82 -11.07
N ARG A 192 -3.99 9.37 -12.32
CA ARG A 192 -3.76 8.00 -12.75
C ARG A 192 -2.46 7.90 -13.52
N VAL A 193 -1.65 6.90 -13.20
CA VAL A 193 -0.42 6.58 -13.92
C VAL A 193 -0.42 5.13 -14.42
N ASN A 194 0.38 4.86 -15.44
CA ASN A 194 0.64 3.49 -15.89
C ASN A 194 1.54 2.78 -14.86
N GLY A 195 0.93 1.92 -14.03
CA GLY A 195 1.63 1.15 -12.99
C GLY A 195 2.55 0.04 -13.52
N GLN A 196 2.55 -0.22 -14.84
CA GLN A 196 3.48 -1.15 -15.50
C GLN A 196 4.73 -0.44 -16.03
N ASP A 197 4.74 0.89 -16.04
CA ASP A 197 5.87 1.70 -16.48
C ASP A 197 6.54 2.39 -15.29
N LEU A 198 7.77 1.99 -15.00
CA LEU A 198 8.55 2.51 -13.88
C LEU A 198 8.68 4.03 -13.91
N VAL A 199 8.92 4.62 -15.09
CA VAL A 199 9.11 6.07 -15.22
C VAL A 199 7.81 6.82 -14.91
N SER A 200 6.67 6.33 -15.42
CA SER A 200 5.36 6.90 -15.10
C SER A 200 5.06 6.83 -13.59
N VAL A 201 5.38 5.71 -12.94
CA VAL A 201 5.21 5.54 -11.49
C VAL A 201 6.10 6.51 -10.72
N LEU A 202 7.39 6.60 -11.06
CA LEU A 202 8.35 7.52 -10.44
C LEU A 202 7.87 8.97 -10.52
N CYS A 203 7.55 9.45 -11.74
CA CYS A 203 7.14 10.83 -11.95
C CYS A 203 5.82 11.14 -11.24
N GLY A 204 4.81 10.29 -11.38
CA GLY A 204 3.50 10.52 -10.77
C GLY A 204 3.53 10.44 -9.24
N THR A 205 4.34 9.52 -8.69
CA THR A 205 4.46 9.39 -7.23
C THR A 205 5.22 10.55 -6.62
N ARG A 206 6.32 11.00 -7.23
CA ARG A 206 7.06 12.20 -6.78
C ARG A 206 6.15 13.42 -6.79
N PHE A 207 5.45 13.65 -7.89
CA PHE A 207 4.49 14.74 -7.97
C PHE A 207 3.44 14.70 -6.85
N ALA A 208 2.81 13.54 -6.62
CA ALA A 208 1.80 13.37 -5.59
C ALA A 208 2.38 13.53 -4.16
N ALA A 209 3.56 12.94 -3.92
CA ALA A 209 4.25 13.06 -2.63
C ALA A 209 4.65 14.51 -2.33
N ASP A 210 5.20 15.21 -3.31
CA ASP A 210 5.59 16.62 -3.18
C ASP A 210 4.37 17.54 -2.95
N TYR A 211 3.25 17.26 -3.64
CA TYR A 211 1.98 17.95 -3.40
C TYR A 211 1.54 17.80 -1.94
N VAL A 212 1.52 16.58 -1.42
CA VAL A 212 1.13 16.31 -0.03
C VAL A 212 2.13 16.93 0.95
N ARG A 213 3.43 16.81 0.68
CA ARG A 213 4.51 17.31 1.51
C ARG A 213 4.53 18.84 1.57
N SER A 214 4.10 19.52 0.51
CA SER A 214 3.99 20.99 0.49
C SER A 214 2.84 21.55 1.33
N GLY A 215 2.01 20.70 1.94
CA GLY A 215 0.92 21.12 2.82
C GLY A 215 -0.39 21.42 2.12
N GLN A 216 -0.51 21.07 0.84
CA GLN A 216 -1.75 21.28 0.07
C GLN A 216 -2.86 20.29 0.43
N GLY A 217 -2.58 19.33 1.33
CA GLY A 217 -3.52 18.34 1.82
C GLY A 217 -3.40 16.99 1.13
N PRO A 218 -4.42 16.12 1.26
CA PRO A 218 -4.37 14.78 0.72
C PRO A 218 -4.41 14.74 -0.81
N PHE A 219 -3.92 13.63 -1.37
CA PHE A 219 -3.91 13.37 -2.82
C PHE A 219 -4.36 11.93 -3.11
N LEU A 220 -5.07 11.72 -4.23
CA LEU A 220 -5.46 10.40 -4.73
C LEU A 220 -4.53 9.98 -5.87
N LEU A 221 -3.79 8.91 -5.71
CA LEU A 221 -2.94 8.36 -6.76
C LEU A 221 -3.46 6.97 -7.15
N GLU A 222 -3.66 6.73 -8.44
CA GLU A 222 -4.08 5.45 -8.97
C GLU A 222 -2.99 4.87 -9.86
N TYR A 223 -2.50 3.67 -9.49
CA TYR A 223 -1.66 2.84 -10.36
C TYR A 223 -2.54 1.90 -11.17
N TYR A 224 -2.64 2.14 -12.45
CA TYR A 224 -3.29 1.21 -13.39
C TYR A 224 -2.29 0.12 -13.72
N THR A 225 -2.47 -1.07 -13.15
CA THR A 225 -1.49 -2.15 -13.17
C THR A 225 -2.13 -3.51 -13.49
N TYR A 226 -1.36 -4.59 -13.41
CA TYR A 226 -1.84 -5.94 -13.72
C TYR A 226 -1.09 -6.99 -12.90
N ARG A 227 -1.81 -8.00 -12.42
CA ARG A 227 -1.22 -9.17 -11.76
C ARG A 227 -1.01 -10.29 -12.76
N PHE A 228 0.17 -10.90 -12.76
CA PHE A 228 0.46 -12.08 -13.60
C PHE A 228 -0.07 -13.38 -12.99
N LEU A 229 -0.39 -13.40 -11.72
CA LEU A 229 -0.95 -14.54 -10.99
C LEU A 229 -2.37 -14.26 -10.51
N GLY A 230 -3.07 -15.28 -10.03
CA GLY A 230 -4.38 -15.15 -9.43
C GLY A 230 -4.41 -14.17 -8.22
N HIS A 231 -5.57 -13.92 -7.69
CA HIS A 231 -5.74 -13.02 -6.53
C HIS A 231 -4.91 -13.47 -5.33
N SER A 232 -4.99 -14.75 -5.04
CA SER A 232 -4.12 -15.45 -4.08
C SER A 232 -3.65 -16.76 -4.73
N MET A 233 -2.74 -17.45 -4.07
CA MET A 233 -2.23 -18.73 -4.59
C MET A 233 -3.26 -19.86 -4.61
N SER A 234 -4.42 -19.69 -3.97
CA SER A 234 -5.57 -20.59 -4.06
C SER A 234 -6.52 -20.24 -5.21
N ASP A 235 -6.36 -19.07 -5.83
CA ASP A 235 -7.15 -18.64 -6.99
C ASP A 235 -6.54 -19.22 -8.28
N PRO A 236 -7.31 -19.97 -9.09
CA PRO A 236 -6.80 -20.58 -10.32
C PRO A 236 -6.41 -19.56 -11.40
N GLY A 237 -6.81 -18.30 -11.25
CA GLY A 237 -6.46 -17.22 -12.20
C GLY A 237 -7.16 -17.32 -13.57
N LEU A 238 -8.22 -18.09 -13.65
CA LEU A 238 -9.03 -18.22 -14.85
C LEU A 238 -9.95 -17.00 -15.01
N ARG A 239 -9.57 -16.05 -15.89
CA ARG A 239 -10.27 -14.79 -16.14
C ARG A 239 -10.20 -14.40 -17.59
#